data_c5e7c8914772e5dcaa37c4f657c80d7e
#
_entry.id   c5e7c8914772e5dcaa37c4f657c80d7e
#
_cell.length_a   1.000
_cell.length_b   1.000
_cell.length_c   1.000
_cell.angle_alpha   90.00
_cell.angle_beta   90.00
_cell.angle_gamma   90.00
#
_symmetry.space_group_name_H-M   'P 1'
#
loop_
_entity.id
_entity.type
_entity.pdbx_description
1 polymer ?
#
loop_
_entity_poly.entity_id
_entity_poly.type
_entity_poly.pdbx_seq_one_letter_code
_entity_poly.pdbx_strand_id
1 'polypeptide(L)'
;CVNAYVSPLMIRYLHELNQKLGHGSLRIMQSNGGVISGETAAREAVRTILSGPAGGVVGGFQVANAAGFRNVITFDMGGTSTDVSLIDETIGFTGETEVAGCPIRIPVIDIHTVGAGGGSIARCDPGGALEVGPESAGADPGPICYGRGTEVTVTDANLFLGRLDPDRFLGG
;
A
#
# COMPACT_ATOMS: atom_id res chain seq x y z
N CYS A 1 -13.99 14.16 12.68
CA CYS A 1 -14.36 14.36 11.27
C CYS A 1 -13.97 13.15 10.41
N VAL A 2 -12.68 12.78 10.30
CA VAL A 2 -12.22 11.67 9.42
C VAL A 2 -12.93 10.35 9.74
N ASN A 3 -13.03 9.95 11.02
CA ASN A 3 -13.73 8.72 11.38
C ASN A 3 -15.19 8.71 10.88
N ALA A 4 -15.91 9.82 11.05
CA ALA A 4 -17.30 9.91 10.60
C ALA A 4 -17.45 9.83 9.06
N TYR A 5 -16.44 10.30 8.33
CA TYR A 5 -16.41 10.22 6.87
C TYR A 5 -16.16 8.80 6.36
N VAL A 6 -15.23 8.08 6.99
CA VAL A 6 -14.81 6.73 6.56
C VAL A 6 -15.74 5.63 7.08
N SER A 7 -16.33 5.82 8.27
CA SER A 7 -17.13 4.77 8.96
C SER A 7 -18.27 4.20 8.10
N PRO A 8 -19.09 4.98 7.37
CA PRO A 8 -20.20 4.40 6.60
C PRO A 8 -19.75 3.39 5.53
N LEU A 9 -18.60 3.66 4.89
CA LEU A 9 -18.01 2.76 3.91
C LEU A 9 -17.48 1.50 4.58
N MET A 10 -16.72 1.68 5.67
CA MET A 10 -16.12 0.58 6.41
C MET A 10 -17.17 -0.34 7.06
N ILE A 11 -18.25 0.20 7.61
CA ILE A 11 -19.35 -0.58 8.17
C ILE A 11 -19.94 -1.52 7.11
N ARG A 12 -20.24 -1.00 5.92
CA ARG A 12 -20.79 -1.79 4.82
C ARG A 12 -19.82 -2.87 4.38
N TYR A 13 -18.58 -2.49 4.10
CA TYR A 13 -17.54 -3.41 3.67
C TYR A 13 -17.28 -4.54 4.66
N LEU A 14 -17.12 -4.23 5.94
CA LEU A 14 -16.86 -5.22 6.98
C LEU A 14 -18.07 -6.12 7.25
N HIS A 15 -19.29 -5.60 7.10
CA HIS A 15 -20.50 -6.39 7.19
C HIS A 15 -20.58 -7.43 6.07
N GLU A 16 -20.37 -7.02 4.82
CA GLU A 16 -20.33 -7.91 3.66
C GLU A 16 -19.23 -8.97 3.78
N LEU A 17 -18.03 -8.55 4.21
CA LEU A 17 -16.91 -9.44 4.41
C LEU A 17 -17.20 -10.49 5.49
N ASN A 18 -17.77 -10.07 6.60
CA ASN A 18 -18.16 -10.99 7.70
C ASN A 18 -19.24 -12.00 7.26
N GLN A 19 -20.18 -11.57 6.44
CA GLN A 19 -21.19 -12.48 5.86
C GLN A 19 -20.55 -13.54 4.95
N LYS A 20 -19.58 -13.15 4.13
CA LYS A 20 -18.88 -14.07 3.20
C LYS A 20 -17.96 -15.05 3.92
N LEU A 21 -17.36 -14.65 5.04
CA LEU A 21 -16.49 -15.51 5.84
C LEU A 21 -17.24 -16.50 6.75
N GLY A 22 -18.55 -16.36 6.89
CA GLY A 22 -19.36 -17.22 7.73
C GLY A 22 -19.04 -17.09 9.23
N HIS A 23 -18.86 -18.21 9.94
CA HIS A 23 -18.67 -18.22 11.40
C HIS A 23 -17.23 -17.89 11.88
N GLY A 24 -16.37 -17.39 11.02
CA GLY A 24 -15.00 -16.97 11.38
C GLY A 24 -14.97 -15.67 12.17
N SER A 25 -14.04 -15.52 13.13
CA SER A 25 -13.81 -14.23 13.79
C SER A 25 -12.97 -13.32 12.88
N LEU A 26 -13.62 -12.32 12.28
CA LEU A 26 -12.94 -11.33 11.45
C LEU A 26 -12.01 -10.46 12.31
N ARG A 27 -10.74 -10.42 11.95
CA ARG A 27 -9.71 -9.58 12.56
C ARG A 27 -9.18 -8.59 11.53
N ILE A 28 -9.06 -7.34 11.93
CA ILE A 28 -8.65 -6.24 11.06
C ILE A 28 -7.36 -5.63 11.59
N MET A 29 -6.38 -5.48 10.71
CA MET A 29 -5.13 -4.78 11.01
C MET A 29 -5.41 -3.29 11.23
N GLN A 30 -4.71 -2.70 12.18
CA GLN A 30 -4.71 -1.26 12.43
C GLN A 30 -3.46 -0.59 11.83
N SER A 31 -3.55 0.73 11.69
CA SER A 31 -2.42 1.59 11.25
C SER A 31 -1.19 1.51 12.16
N ASN A 32 -1.37 1.13 13.41
CA ASN A 32 -0.29 0.92 14.38
C ASN A 32 0.24 -0.53 14.42
N GLY A 33 -0.15 -1.38 13.46
CA GLY A 33 0.27 -2.78 13.41
C GLY A 33 -0.44 -3.71 14.39
N GLY A 34 -1.35 -3.19 15.22
CA GLY A 34 -2.20 -4.01 16.08
C GLY A 34 -3.38 -4.63 15.31
N VAL A 35 -4.13 -5.49 15.98
CA VAL A 35 -5.29 -6.20 15.40
C VAL A 35 -6.53 -5.97 16.26
N ILE A 36 -7.65 -5.64 15.63
CA ILE A 36 -8.95 -5.41 16.28
C ILE A 36 -10.05 -6.28 15.66
N SER A 37 -11.17 -6.40 16.36
CA SER A 37 -12.35 -7.08 15.80
C SER A 37 -12.96 -6.26 14.66
N GLY A 38 -13.66 -6.94 13.73
CA GLY A 38 -14.40 -6.25 12.67
C GLY A 38 -15.42 -5.24 13.21
N GLU A 39 -16.06 -5.54 14.35
CA GLU A 39 -17.00 -4.62 15.01
C GLU A 39 -16.31 -3.34 15.49
N THR A 40 -15.15 -3.47 16.15
CA THR A 40 -14.36 -2.30 16.57
C THR A 40 -13.86 -1.51 15.37
N ALA A 41 -13.38 -2.18 14.32
CA ALA A 41 -12.93 -1.53 13.08
C ALA A 41 -14.05 -0.75 12.39
N ALA A 42 -15.28 -1.26 12.41
CA ALA A 42 -16.45 -0.56 11.87
C ALA A 42 -16.76 0.74 12.65
N ARG A 43 -16.63 0.71 13.97
CA ARG A 43 -16.89 1.87 14.84
C ARG A 43 -15.75 2.87 14.85
N GLU A 44 -14.51 2.41 14.79
CA GLU A 44 -13.29 3.21 14.88
C GLU A 44 -12.48 3.10 13.56
N ALA A 45 -13.16 3.31 12.43
CA ALA A 45 -12.63 3.12 11.09
C ALA A 45 -11.33 3.91 10.81
N VAL A 46 -11.14 5.05 11.47
CA VAL A 46 -9.91 5.85 11.35
C VAL A 46 -8.66 5.04 11.70
N ARG A 47 -8.75 4.04 12.56
CA ARG A 47 -7.60 3.18 12.93
C ARG A 47 -7.16 2.22 11.83
N THR A 48 -7.95 2.08 10.76
CA THR A 48 -7.63 1.19 9.63
C THR A 48 -7.02 1.92 8.44
N ILE A 49 -6.90 3.24 8.52
CA ILE A 49 -6.28 4.06 7.48
C ILE A 49 -4.78 3.68 7.41
N LEU A 50 -4.28 3.36 6.21
CA LEU A 50 -2.91 2.84 6.00
C LEU A 50 -2.61 1.49 6.69
N SER A 51 -3.62 0.71 7.02
CA SER A 51 -3.41 -0.60 7.66
C SER A 51 -2.77 -1.65 6.73
N GLY A 52 -2.92 -1.51 5.41
CA GLY A 52 -2.25 -2.35 4.42
C GLY A 52 -0.73 -2.22 4.50
N PRO A 53 -0.16 -1.04 4.27
CA PRO A 53 1.26 -0.77 4.46
C PRO A 53 1.76 -1.17 5.86
N ALA A 54 1.01 -0.85 6.91
CA ALA A 54 1.35 -1.25 8.29
C ALA A 54 1.49 -2.78 8.44
N GLY A 55 0.59 -3.54 7.81
CA GLY A 55 0.68 -5.00 7.78
C GLY A 55 1.92 -5.50 7.06
N GLY A 56 2.31 -4.84 5.96
CA GLY A 56 3.55 -5.11 5.23
C GLY A 56 4.80 -4.92 6.09
N VAL A 57 4.87 -3.80 6.82
CA VAL A 57 5.99 -3.51 7.73
C VAL A 57 6.07 -4.55 8.86
N VAL A 58 4.95 -4.86 9.52
CA VAL A 58 4.91 -5.87 10.59
C VAL A 58 5.32 -7.24 10.07
N GLY A 59 4.78 -7.67 8.93
CA GLY A 59 5.11 -8.95 8.30
C GLY A 59 6.58 -9.03 7.89
N GLY A 60 7.10 -7.97 7.24
CA GLY A 60 8.50 -7.86 6.84
C GLY A 60 9.44 -7.93 8.05
N PHE A 61 9.11 -7.23 9.12
CA PHE A 61 9.91 -7.29 10.36
C PHE A 61 9.92 -8.67 10.99
N GLN A 62 8.77 -9.35 11.05
CA GLN A 62 8.69 -10.70 11.61
C GLN A 62 9.54 -11.70 10.83
N VAL A 63 9.50 -11.64 9.50
CA VAL A 63 10.33 -12.49 8.63
C VAL A 63 11.82 -12.18 8.81
N ALA A 64 12.19 -10.90 8.81
CA ALA A 64 13.57 -10.47 8.98
C ALA A 64 14.12 -10.89 10.36
N ASN A 65 13.33 -10.69 11.42
CA ASN A 65 13.73 -11.07 12.79
C ASN A 65 13.90 -12.59 12.94
N ALA A 66 13.03 -13.38 12.31
CA ALA A 66 13.18 -14.84 12.25
C ALA A 66 14.47 -15.28 11.50
N ALA A 67 14.93 -14.47 10.53
CA ALA A 67 16.18 -14.66 9.82
C ALA A 67 17.41 -14.08 10.55
N GLY A 68 17.23 -13.47 11.74
CA GLY A 68 18.31 -12.90 12.56
C GLY A 68 18.65 -11.43 12.25
N PHE A 69 17.86 -10.75 11.41
CA PHE A 69 18.06 -9.33 11.08
C PHE A 69 17.11 -8.46 11.91
N ARG A 70 17.67 -7.47 12.62
CA ARG A 70 16.89 -6.53 13.42
C ARG A 70 16.80 -5.14 12.80
N ASN A 71 17.81 -4.77 12.02
CA ASN A 71 17.88 -3.48 11.32
C ASN A 71 17.51 -3.72 9.86
N VAL A 72 16.36 -3.22 9.44
CA VAL A 72 15.74 -3.54 8.15
C VAL A 72 15.12 -2.29 7.55
N ILE A 73 15.14 -2.21 6.24
CA ILE A 73 14.30 -1.30 5.48
C ILE A 73 13.25 -2.17 4.77
N THR A 74 11.98 -1.92 5.05
CA THR A 74 10.89 -2.50 4.26
C THR A 74 10.66 -1.65 3.01
N PHE A 75 10.35 -2.31 1.91
CA PHE A 75 10.12 -1.66 0.62
C PHE A 75 8.96 -2.35 -0.08
N ASP A 76 7.82 -1.68 -0.17
CA ASP A 76 6.61 -2.17 -0.81
C ASP A 76 6.25 -1.29 -2.00
N MET A 77 6.58 -1.74 -3.22
CA MET A 77 6.27 -1.02 -4.44
C MET A 77 4.96 -1.54 -5.04
N GLY A 78 3.92 -0.74 -4.94
CA GLY A 78 2.65 -0.96 -5.62
C GLY A 78 2.63 -0.42 -7.05
N GLY A 79 1.42 -0.32 -7.63
CA GLY A 79 1.24 0.27 -8.96
C GLY A 79 1.43 1.79 -9.00
N THR A 80 1.09 2.49 -7.92
CA THR A 80 1.04 3.97 -7.88
C THR A 80 2.09 4.57 -6.95
N SER A 81 2.41 3.88 -5.87
CA SER A 81 3.32 4.38 -4.82
C SER A 81 4.23 3.28 -4.31
N THR A 82 5.25 3.71 -3.60
CA THR A 82 6.17 2.84 -2.86
C THR A 82 6.16 3.27 -1.40
N ASP A 83 5.89 2.32 -0.52
CA ASP A 83 5.89 2.51 0.92
C ASP A 83 7.20 1.97 1.51
N VAL A 84 7.91 2.82 2.25
CA VAL A 84 9.20 2.50 2.85
C VAL A 84 9.14 2.76 4.35
N SER A 85 9.63 1.84 5.15
CA SER A 85 9.78 2.03 6.61
C SER A 85 11.15 1.58 7.06
N LEU A 86 11.79 2.39 7.90
CA LEU A 86 13.03 2.06 8.57
C LEU A 86 12.72 1.40 9.92
N ILE A 87 13.31 0.23 10.14
CA ILE A 87 13.22 -0.51 11.39
C ILE A 87 14.64 -0.60 11.99
N ASP A 88 14.83 0.04 13.13
CA ASP A 88 16.05 -0.01 13.91
C ASP A 88 15.75 -0.75 15.23
N GLU A 89 16.02 -2.06 15.23
CA GLU A 89 15.67 -3.02 16.28
C GLU A 89 14.16 -3.12 16.58
N THR A 90 13.40 -2.04 16.41
CA THR A 90 11.97 -1.92 16.68
C THR A 90 11.27 -1.14 15.59
N ILE A 91 9.98 -1.42 15.38
CA ILE A 91 9.16 -0.66 14.46
C ILE A 91 8.93 0.75 15.01
N GLY A 92 9.21 1.77 14.19
CA GLY A 92 8.97 3.17 14.53
C GLY A 92 7.49 3.56 14.45
N PHE A 93 7.07 4.52 15.29
CA PHE A 93 5.72 5.05 15.31
C PHE A 93 5.72 6.57 15.25
N THR A 94 4.73 7.14 14.57
CA THR A 94 4.43 8.58 14.62
C THR A 94 3.06 8.82 15.23
N GLY A 95 2.89 9.94 15.95
CA GLY A 95 1.62 10.34 16.55
C GLY A 95 0.74 11.18 15.65
N GLU A 96 1.27 11.65 14.53
CA GLU A 96 0.56 12.50 13.56
C GLU A 96 0.88 12.02 12.15
N THR A 97 -0.16 11.89 11.34
CA THR A 97 -0.04 11.63 9.90
C THR A 97 -1.04 12.50 9.16
N GLU A 98 -0.81 12.70 7.88
CA GLU A 98 -1.73 13.43 7.01
C GLU A 98 -2.18 12.53 5.87
N VAL A 99 -3.48 12.50 5.64
CA VAL A 99 -4.07 11.76 4.52
C VAL A 99 -5.00 12.70 3.75
N ALA A 100 -4.70 12.90 2.47
CA ALA A 100 -5.44 13.79 1.58
C ALA A 100 -5.66 15.20 2.17
N GLY A 101 -4.64 15.81 2.77
CA GLY A 101 -4.70 17.12 3.38
C GLY A 101 -5.39 17.16 4.76
N CYS A 102 -5.81 16.02 5.29
CA CYS A 102 -6.47 15.93 6.59
C CYS A 102 -5.50 15.40 7.65
N PRO A 103 -5.19 16.16 8.70
CA PRO A 103 -4.36 15.67 9.80
C PRO A 103 -5.11 14.61 10.62
N ILE A 104 -4.43 13.52 10.91
CA ILE A 104 -4.92 12.40 11.71
C ILE A 104 -3.98 12.23 12.90
N ARG A 105 -4.54 12.32 14.12
CA ARG A 105 -3.80 12.20 15.37
C ARG A 105 -4.09 10.86 16.05
N ILE A 106 -3.56 9.80 15.49
CA ILE A 106 -3.56 8.46 16.08
C ILE A 106 -2.16 7.87 15.92
N PRO A 107 -1.73 6.96 16.80
CA PRO A 107 -0.49 6.25 16.59
C PRO A 107 -0.56 5.42 15.30
N VAL A 108 0.38 5.65 14.39
CA VAL A 108 0.55 4.88 13.16
C VAL A 108 2.01 4.44 13.04
N ILE A 109 2.25 3.35 12.32
CA ILE A 109 3.62 2.96 11.97
C ILE A 109 4.23 4.07 11.10
N ASP A 110 5.49 4.41 11.34
CA ASP A 110 6.21 5.41 10.58
C ASP A 110 6.56 4.84 9.19
N ILE A 111 5.78 5.25 8.19
CA ILE A 111 5.88 4.82 6.80
C ILE A 111 6.02 6.05 5.93
N HIS A 112 7.05 6.08 5.12
CA HIS A 112 7.27 7.11 4.12
C HIS A 112 6.78 6.63 2.76
N THR A 113 5.80 7.33 2.20
CA THR A 113 5.22 7.00 0.89
C THR A 113 5.83 7.89 -0.19
N VAL A 114 6.39 7.27 -1.22
CA VAL A 114 6.91 7.94 -2.41
C VAL A 114 5.95 7.74 -3.57
N GLY A 115 5.59 8.80 -4.27
CA GLY A 115 4.72 8.75 -5.46
C GLY A 115 5.42 8.16 -6.69
N ALA A 116 5.99 6.98 -6.53
CA ALA A 116 6.64 6.22 -7.60
C ALA A 116 6.28 4.74 -7.46
N GLY A 117 5.73 4.16 -8.50
CA GLY A 117 5.29 2.76 -8.52
C GLY A 117 5.41 2.15 -9.91
N GLY A 118 4.94 0.91 -10.05
CA GLY A 118 4.97 0.19 -11.32
C GLY A 118 4.24 0.89 -12.47
N GLY A 119 3.17 1.62 -12.15
CA GLY A 119 2.40 2.40 -13.13
C GLY A 119 2.93 3.80 -13.39
N SER A 120 4.04 4.21 -12.75
CA SER A 120 4.63 5.52 -13.01
C SER A 120 5.01 5.67 -14.47
N ILE A 121 4.52 6.74 -15.09
CA ILE A 121 4.68 6.99 -16.52
C ILE A 121 6.10 7.52 -16.78
N ALA A 122 6.74 6.97 -17.79
CA ALA A 122 8.06 7.39 -18.25
C ALA A 122 7.93 8.27 -19.50
N ARG A 123 8.53 9.45 -19.48
CA ARG A 123 8.54 10.40 -20.59
C ARG A 123 9.93 11.02 -20.76
N CYS A 124 10.24 11.47 -21.97
CA CYS A 124 11.37 12.34 -22.18
C CYS A 124 10.90 13.80 -22.14
N ASP A 125 11.58 14.62 -21.39
CA ASP A 125 11.35 16.06 -21.39
C ASP A 125 11.80 16.70 -22.73
N PRO A 126 11.49 17.99 -22.99
CA PRO A 126 11.93 18.67 -24.20
C PRO A 126 13.47 18.74 -24.35
N GLY A 127 14.23 18.57 -23.30
CA GLY A 127 15.70 18.52 -23.29
C GLY A 127 16.26 17.12 -23.55
N GLY A 128 15.40 16.09 -23.64
CA GLY A 128 15.76 14.67 -23.82
C GLY A 128 16.13 13.93 -22.55
N ALA A 129 15.90 14.51 -21.38
CA ALA A 129 16.09 13.81 -20.10
C ALA A 129 14.88 12.88 -19.81
N LEU A 130 15.18 11.68 -19.30
CA LEU A 130 14.14 10.73 -18.88
C LEU A 130 13.56 11.16 -17.53
N GLU A 131 12.25 11.37 -17.51
CA GLU A 131 11.46 11.58 -16.29
C GLU A 131 10.54 10.38 -16.04
N VAL A 132 10.40 9.96 -14.77
CA VAL A 132 9.53 8.86 -14.37
C VAL A 132 8.64 9.32 -13.21
N GLY A 133 7.32 9.34 -13.45
CA GLY A 133 6.37 9.89 -12.50
C GLY A 133 6.43 11.42 -12.41
N PRO A 134 5.71 12.03 -11.46
CA PRO A 134 4.82 11.43 -10.46
C PRO A 134 3.50 10.90 -11.01
N GLU A 135 3.18 11.13 -12.28
CA GLU A 135 1.97 10.65 -12.93
C GLU A 135 1.99 9.12 -13.04
N SER A 136 0.83 8.50 -12.81
CA SER A 136 0.65 7.05 -12.91
C SER A 136 -0.45 6.72 -13.91
N ALA A 137 -0.23 5.67 -14.70
CA ALA A 137 -1.24 5.11 -15.60
C ALA A 137 -2.38 4.40 -14.83
N GLY A 138 -2.25 4.23 -13.52
CA GLY A 138 -3.21 3.53 -12.69
C GLY A 138 -3.35 2.05 -13.06
N ALA A 139 -4.52 1.49 -12.71
CA ALA A 139 -4.88 0.12 -13.08
C ALA A 139 -5.70 0.06 -14.38
N ASP A 140 -6.39 1.14 -14.73
CA ASP A 140 -7.22 1.30 -15.95
C ASP A 140 -7.03 2.73 -16.52
N PRO A 141 -6.51 2.89 -17.73
CA PRO A 141 -6.13 1.86 -18.72
C PRO A 141 -4.87 1.07 -18.34
N GLY A 142 -4.03 1.57 -17.43
CA GLY A 142 -2.83 0.90 -16.92
C GLY A 142 -1.64 0.95 -17.87
N PRO A 143 -0.57 0.20 -17.56
CA PRO A 143 0.58 -0.03 -18.43
C PRO A 143 0.21 -0.54 -19.83
N ILE A 144 1.06 -0.29 -20.82
CA ILE A 144 0.87 -0.82 -22.18
C ILE A 144 0.72 -2.35 -22.15
N CYS A 145 1.52 -3.04 -21.34
CA CYS A 145 1.50 -4.49 -21.22
C CYS A 145 0.18 -5.07 -20.66
N TYR A 146 -0.72 -4.24 -20.13
CA TYR A 146 -2.08 -4.67 -19.78
C TYR A 146 -3.03 -4.72 -20.99
N GLY A 147 -2.56 -4.34 -22.18
CA GLY A 147 -3.28 -4.42 -23.43
C GLY A 147 -4.24 -3.25 -23.71
N ARG A 148 -4.40 -2.31 -22.77
CA ARG A 148 -5.28 -1.11 -22.92
C ARG A 148 -4.54 0.21 -22.71
N GLY A 149 -3.37 0.17 -22.07
CA GLY A 149 -2.55 1.33 -21.82
C GLY A 149 -1.88 1.86 -23.09
N THR A 150 -1.58 3.16 -23.08
CA THR A 150 -0.88 3.87 -24.19
C THR A 150 0.41 4.53 -23.73
N GLU A 151 0.61 4.65 -22.41
CA GLU A 151 1.77 5.29 -21.81
C GLU A 151 2.78 4.25 -21.32
N VAL A 152 4.05 4.46 -21.62
CA VAL A 152 5.13 3.59 -21.13
C VAL A 152 5.31 3.78 -19.64
N THR A 153 5.40 2.68 -18.90
CA THR A 153 5.52 2.69 -17.45
C THR A 153 6.71 1.88 -16.95
N VAL A 154 7.00 1.97 -15.65
CA VAL A 154 8.01 1.12 -14.98
C VAL A 154 7.66 -0.37 -15.12
N THR A 155 6.37 -0.74 -15.11
CA THR A 155 5.92 -2.14 -15.32
C THR A 155 6.29 -2.62 -16.72
N ASP A 156 6.09 -1.80 -17.75
CA ASP A 156 6.46 -2.15 -19.13
C ASP A 156 7.96 -2.37 -19.26
N ALA A 157 8.76 -1.49 -18.63
CA ALA A 157 10.22 -1.64 -18.60
C ALA A 157 10.65 -2.93 -17.88
N ASN A 158 10.02 -3.29 -16.77
CA ASN A 158 10.33 -4.52 -16.05
C ASN A 158 9.95 -5.77 -16.85
N LEU A 159 8.84 -5.73 -17.57
CA LEU A 159 8.43 -6.81 -18.46
C LEU A 159 9.43 -6.96 -19.62
N PHE A 160 9.80 -5.85 -20.28
CA PHE A 160 10.75 -5.83 -21.37
C PHE A 160 12.14 -6.36 -20.94
N LEU A 161 12.57 -6.05 -19.73
CA LEU A 161 13.83 -6.53 -19.15
C LEU A 161 13.77 -7.97 -18.64
N GLY A 162 12.65 -8.68 -18.79
CA GLY A 162 12.47 -10.05 -18.33
C GLY A 162 12.45 -10.23 -16.81
N ARG A 163 12.16 -9.14 -16.06
CA ARG A 163 11.98 -9.20 -14.60
C ARG A 163 10.60 -9.68 -14.20
N LEU A 164 9.62 -9.57 -15.09
CA LEU A 164 8.28 -10.10 -14.97
C LEU A 164 8.09 -11.20 -16.02
N ASP A 165 7.48 -12.30 -15.61
CA ASP A 165 7.14 -13.41 -16.51
C ASP A 165 5.80 -13.12 -17.18
N PRO A 166 5.75 -12.90 -18.51
CA PRO A 166 4.52 -12.55 -19.21
C PRO A 166 3.42 -13.62 -19.07
N ASP A 167 3.81 -14.89 -18.98
CA ASP A 167 2.85 -16.00 -18.92
C ASP A 167 2.23 -16.18 -17.52
N ARG A 168 2.79 -15.53 -16.51
CA ARG A 168 2.35 -15.64 -15.11
C ARG A 168 1.99 -14.30 -14.46
N PHE A 169 2.28 -13.22 -15.15
CA PHE A 169 1.95 -11.88 -14.66
C PHE A 169 0.46 -11.58 -14.86
N LEU A 170 -0.24 -11.24 -13.79
CA LEU A 170 -1.69 -10.97 -13.76
C LEU A 170 -2.58 -12.06 -14.37
N GLY A 171 -2.10 -13.30 -14.41
CA GLY A 171 -2.87 -14.43 -14.92
C GLY A 171 -2.57 -14.80 -16.38
N GLY A 172 -1.56 -14.17 -16.96
CA GLY A 172 -1.13 -14.44 -18.34
C GLY A 172 -1.84 -13.58 -19.37
#